data_388ec912973198e662b769946b6de19e
#
_entry.id   388ec912973198e662b769946b6de19e
#
_cell.length_a   1.000
_cell.length_b   1.000
_cell.length_c   1.000
_cell.angle_alpha   90.00
_cell.angle_beta   90.00
_cell.angle_gamma   90.00
#
_symmetry.space_group_name_H-M   'P 1'
#
loop_
_entity.id
_entity.type
_entity.pdbx_description
1 polymer ?
#
loop_
_entity_poly.entity_id
_entity_poly.type
_entity_poly.pdbx_seq_one_letter_code
_entity_poly.pdbx_strand_id
1 'polypeptide(L)'
;ILRMIGKPARRFQEDPVRLLRAVRFTSRLGLMLDAGTEAAMPDARLLLQKVQPPRLFDESLKLLQNGYAEPTFRLMLRYGFVDELLPEITRHHLAEDVESQTGLVMLALRSTDDRVRMGKPLNAAFLYAVFFWRAVCDQASRFTEEGGAPVESLHRAISVVLTGAQSRLTIPRRVTAVMFDIWDMQRHLEKRRKNMVARLLEHRRFRAAYDFYLLRAASGSADQTVSDWWTDIQKVSVSSRVQMINDLAGGRGSGRRRKRRRRSVK
;
A
#
# COMPACT_ATOMS: atom_id res chain seq x y z
N ILE A 1 28.17 9.83 14.09
CA ILE A 1 27.37 11.07 14.12
C ILE A 1 27.28 11.62 12.71
N LEU A 2 26.06 12.01 12.28
CA LEU A 2 25.81 12.70 11.01
C LEU A 2 25.59 14.19 11.31
N ARG A 3 26.50 15.02 10.81
CA ARG A 3 26.47 16.49 11.01
C ARG A 3 26.38 17.21 9.67
N MET A 4 25.54 18.24 9.61
CA MET A 4 25.51 19.16 8.48
C MET A 4 26.73 20.08 8.49
N ILE A 5 27.46 20.14 7.37
CA ILE A 5 28.58 21.09 7.23
C ILE A 5 28.00 22.50 7.07
N GLY A 6 28.40 23.42 7.96
CA GLY A 6 27.90 24.79 8.05
C GLY A 6 26.64 24.91 8.92
N LYS A 7 25.90 26.04 8.79
CA LYS A 7 24.68 26.28 9.56
C LYS A 7 23.51 25.44 9.00
N PRO A 8 22.94 24.49 9.76
CA PRO A 8 21.91 23.56 9.26
C PRO A 8 20.68 24.26 8.63
N ALA A 9 20.13 25.27 9.30
CA ALA A 9 18.98 26.02 8.80
C ALA A 9 19.23 26.63 7.40
N ARG A 10 20.38 27.26 7.20
CA ARG A 10 20.78 27.83 5.90
C ARG A 10 20.94 26.72 4.84
N ARG A 11 21.56 25.60 5.18
CA ARG A 11 21.80 24.48 4.27
C ARG A 11 20.51 23.79 3.85
N PHE A 12 19.49 23.73 4.71
CA PHE A 12 18.17 23.24 4.37
C PHE A 12 17.41 24.22 3.46
N GLN A 13 17.59 25.53 3.64
CA GLN A 13 17.03 26.53 2.73
C GLN A 13 17.65 26.45 1.32
N GLU A 14 18.96 26.22 1.23
CA GLU A 14 19.67 26.07 -0.05
C GLU A 14 19.21 24.82 -0.83
N ASP A 15 19.02 23.69 -0.15
CA ASP A 15 18.54 22.45 -0.73
C ASP A 15 17.73 21.63 0.29
N PRO A 16 16.38 21.75 0.28
CA PRO A 16 15.52 21.05 1.24
C PRO A 16 15.61 19.51 1.16
N VAL A 17 16.02 18.95 0.02
CA VAL A 17 16.22 17.51 -0.14
C VAL A 17 17.28 16.95 0.84
N ARG A 18 18.12 17.80 1.38
CA ARG A 18 19.07 17.42 2.44
C ARG A 18 18.37 16.90 3.71
N LEU A 19 17.14 17.33 4.00
CA LEU A 19 16.30 16.76 5.07
C LEU A 19 16.08 15.27 4.85
N LEU A 20 15.65 14.92 3.66
CA LEU A 20 15.38 13.53 3.28
C LEU A 20 16.65 12.67 3.25
N ARG A 21 17.76 13.27 2.78
CA ARG A 21 19.07 12.61 2.79
C ARG A 21 19.58 12.38 4.21
N ALA A 22 19.37 13.32 5.12
CA ALA A 22 19.75 13.17 6.53
C ALA A 22 19.03 11.94 7.14
N VAL A 23 17.71 11.84 6.99
CA VAL A 23 16.93 10.70 7.46
C VAL A 23 17.42 9.39 6.83
N ARG A 24 17.65 9.38 5.51
CA ARG A 24 18.14 8.19 4.80
C ARG A 24 19.50 7.72 5.31
N PHE A 25 20.45 8.62 5.49
CA PHE A 25 21.79 8.24 5.96
C PHE A 25 21.77 7.81 7.43
N THR A 26 20.96 8.46 8.27
CA THR A 26 20.73 8.07 9.66
C THR A 26 20.24 6.62 9.71
N SER A 27 19.18 6.28 8.97
CA SER A 27 18.61 4.92 8.95
C SER A 27 19.57 3.89 8.36
N ARG A 28 20.21 4.22 7.23
CA ARG A 28 21.03 3.27 6.49
C ARG A 28 22.36 2.96 7.18
N LEU A 29 22.96 3.95 7.82
CA LEU A 29 24.29 3.84 8.41
C LEU A 29 24.26 3.66 9.94
N GLY A 30 23.05 3.66 10.55
CA GLY A 30 22.91 3.58 12.00
C GLY A 30 23.53 4.78 12.74
N LEU A 31 23.61 5.95 12.08
CA LEU A 31 24.20 7.15 12.65
C LEU A 31 23.16 7.94 13.45
N MET A 32 23.63 8.60 14.51
CA MET A 32 22.83 9.62 15.21
C MET A 32 23.02 10.98 14.54
N LEU A 33 21.95 11.78 14.49
CA LEU A 33 22.06 13.16 14.06
C LEU A 33 22.78 14.00 15.12
N ASP A 34 23.59 14.94 14.68
CA ASP A 34 24.13 16.00 15.52
C ASP A 34 22.99 16.88 16.03
N ALA A 35 23.04 17.26 17.31
CA ALA A 35 21.96 18.00 17.97
C ALA A 35 21.53 19.29 17.23
N GLY A 36 22.50 20.04 16.69
CA GLY A 36 22.21 21.26 15.93
C GLY A 36 21.56 20.96 14.56
N THR A 37 21.92 19.84 13.94
CA THR A 37 21.31 19.37 12.69
C THR A 37 19.88 18.90 12.96
N GLU A 38 19.67 18.09 14.00
CA GLU A 38 18.37 17.55 14.37
C GLU A 38 17.37 18.65 14.75
N ALA A 39 17.79 19.59 15.60
CA ALA A 39 16.97 20.71 16.07
C ALA A 39 16.44 21.61 14.93
N ALA A 40 17.16 21.71 13.82
CA ALA A 40 16.75 22.52 12.67
C ALA A 40 15.76 21.81 11.71
N MET A 41 15.54 20.50 11.85
CA MET A 41 14.74 19.72 10.89
C MET A 41 13.23 20.00 10.95
N PRO A 42 12.58 20.09 12.13
CA PRO A 42 11.15 20.36 12.21
C PRO A 42 10.74 21.68 11.57
N ASP A 43 11.49 22.76 11.82
CA ASP A 43 11.20 24.08 11.25
C ASP A 43 11.43 24.12 9.74
N ALA A 44 12.39 23.33 9.26
CA ALA A 44 12.74 23.27 7.85
C ALA A 44 11.81 22.36 7.01
N ARG A 45 10.94 21.53 7.63
CA ARG A 45 10.11 20.55 6.92
C ARG A 45 9.25 21.16 5.82
N LEU A 46 8.67 22.33 6.04
CA LEU A 46 7.81 23.03 5.07
C LEU A 46 8.57 23.44 3.80
N LEU A 47 9.91 23.49 3.84
CA LEU A 47 10.73 23.75 2.66
C LEU A 47 10.62 22.62 1.63
N LEU A 48 10.22 21.40 2.04
CA LEU A 48 9.98 20.29 1.12
C LEU A 48 8.89 20.62 0.08
N GLN A 49 7.93 21.46 0.43
CA GLN A 49 6.88 21.92 -0.51
C GLN A 49 7.45 22.77 -1.67
N LYS A 50 8.65 23.33 -1.52
CA LYS A 50 9.33 24.12 -2.57
C LYS A 50 10.15 23.24 -3.54
N VAL A 51 10.33 21.97 -3.21
CA VAL A 51 11.06 21.03 -4.08
C VAL A 51 10.19 20.59 -5.24
N GLN A 52 10.79 20.53 -6.44
CA GLN A 52 10.08 20.06 -7.63
C GLN A 52 9.52 18.66 -7.44
N PRO A 53 8.23 18.40 -7.75
CA PRO A 53 7.57 17.11 -7.52
C PRO A 53 8.28 15.88 -8.13
N PRO A 54 8.87 15.93 -9.34
CA PRO A 54 9.64 14.81 -9.86
C PRO A 54 10.85 14.45 -9.00
N ARG A 55 11.54 15.48 -8.47
CA ARG A 55 12.69 15.28 -7.59
C ARG A 55 12.29 14.66 -6.25
N LEU A 56 11.13 15.05 -5.70
CA LEU A 56 10.59 14.43 -4.49
C LEU A 56 10.24 12.96 -4.73
N PHE A 57 9.66 12.64 -5.87
CA PHE A 57 9.38 11.24 -6.25
C PHE A 57 10.66 10.42 -6.29
N ASP A 58 11.70 10.89 -6.97
CA ASP A 58 12.99 10.18 -7.06
C ASP A 58 13.67 10.00 -5.69
N GLU A 59 13.64 11.03 -4.84
CA GLU A 59 14.20 10.91 -3.48
C GLU A 59 13.36 9.96 -2.60
N SER A 60 12.02 9.93 -2.74
CA SER A 60 11.18 9.00 -2.00
C SER A 60 11.48 7.53 -2.36
N LEU A 61 11.80 7.23 -3.61
CA LEU A 61 12.26 5.90 -4.01
C LEU A 61 13.58 5.54 -3.32
N LYS A 62 14.54 6.49 -3.27
CA LYS A 62 15.81 6.28 -2.57
C LYS A 62 15.66 6.09 -1.07
N LEU A 63 14.63 6.70 -0.45
CA LEU A 63 14.30 6.54 0.96
C LEU A 63 13.78 5.13 1.25
N LEU A 64 12.91 4.60 0.38
CA LEU A 64 12.04 3.46 0.68
C LEU A 64 12.44 2.15 -0.03
N GLN A 65 13.47 2.17 -0.89
CA GLN A 65 13.83 0.98 -1.69
C GLN A 65 15.29 0.54 -1.47
N ASN A 66 15.87 0.81 -0.31
CA ASN A 66 17.28 0.53 -0.03
C ASN A 66 17.50 -0.50 1.10
N GLY A 67 16.43 -1.16 1.58
CA GLY A 67 16.48 -2.16 2.65
C GLY A 67 16.37 -1.57 4.07
N TYR A 68 16.04 -0.30 4.18
CA TYR A 68 15.83 0.42 5.42
C TYR A 68 14.55 1.25 5.38
N ALA A 69 13.53 0.77 4.69
CA ALA A 69 12.29 1.50 4.47
C ALA A 69 11.53 1.76 5.79
N GLU A 70 11.38 0.73 6.64
CA GLU A 70 10.70 0.88 7.93
C GLU A 70 11.40 1.89 8.84
N PRO A 71 12.69 1.77 9.20
CA PRO A 71 13.35 2.73 10.06
C PRO A 71 13.41 4.14 9.45
N THR A 72 13.55 4.25 8.13
CA THR A 72 13.48 5.54 7.42
C THR A 72 12.12 6.19 7.57
N PHE A 73 11.04 5.43 7.38
CA PHE A 73 9.67 5.93 7.48
C PHE A 73 9.32 6.38 8.90
N ARG A 74 9.78 5.65 9.93
CA ARG A 74 9.63 6.05 11.35
C ARG A 74 10.29 7.40 11.63
N LEU A 75 11.49 7.63 11.09
CA LEU A 75 12.14 8.94 11.21
C LEU A 75 11.39 10.03 10.43
N MET A 76 10.85 9.71 9.26
CA MET A 76 10.01 10.65 8.50
C MET A 76 8.74 11.04 9.28
N LEU A 77 8.10 10.11 9.97
CA LEU A 77 6.98 10.40 10.87
C LEU A 77 7.41 11.31 12.01
N ARG A 78 8.51 10.96 12.70
CA ARG A 78 9.03 11.73 13.83
C ARG A 78 9.30 13.19 13.48
N TYR A 79 9.81 13.47 12.28
CA TYR A 79 10.12 14.85 11.83
C TYR A 79 8.99 15.50 11.01
N GLY A 80 7.84 14.87 10.87
CA GLY A 80 6.69 15.38 10.13
C GLY A 80 6.87 15.41 8.60
N PHE A 81 7.82 14.66 8.04
CA PHE A 81 8.07 14.64 6.59
C PHE A 81 7.05 13.81 5.83
N VAL A 82 6.34 12.89 6.51
CA VAL A 82 5.24 12.14 5.89
C VAL A 82 4.10 13.08 5.55
N ASP A 83 3.79 14.05 6.39
CA ASP A 83 2.73 15.05 6.14
C ASP A 83 3.02 15.91 4.90
N GLU A 84 4.30 16.16 4.62
CA GLU A 84 4.72 16.97 3.48
C GLU A 84 4.76 16.17 2.16
N LEU A 85 5.16 14.89 2.22
CA LEU A 85 5.33 14.05 1.03
C LEU A 85 4.10 13.22 0.69
N LEU A 86 3.47 12.65 1.70
CA LEU A 86 2.42 11.62 1.61
C LEU A 86 1.29 11.90 2.60
N PRO A 87 0.68 13.11 2.58
CA PRO A 87 -0.35 13.49 3.56
C PRO A 87 -1.60 12.59 3.49
N GLU A 88 -1.78 11.82 2.43
CA GLU A 88 -2.83 10.81 2.34
C GLU A 88 -2.69 9.73 3.41
N ILE A 89 -1.45 9.43 3.85
CA ILE A 89 -1.23 8.47 4.92
C ILE A 89 -1.75 9.05 6.24
N THR A 90 -1.32 10.23 6.60
CA THR A 90 -1.67 10.83 7.91
C THR A 90 -3.11 11.32 8.00
N ARG A 91 -3.74 11.67 6.87
CA ARG A 91 -5.14 12.10 6.83
C ARG A 91 -6.15 10.96 6.88
N HIS A 92 -5.80 9.80 6.37
CA HIS A 92 -6.72 8.67 6.20
C HIS A 92 -6.46 7.50 7.13
N HIS A 93 -5.27 7.41 7.72
CA HIS A 93 -4.97 6.43 8.75
C HIS A 93 -5.03 7.09 10.13
N LEU A 94 -5.56 6.39 11.12
CA LEU A 94 -5.37 6.78 12.51
C LEU A 94 -3.88 6.71 12.85
N ALA A 95 -3.37 7.63 13.67
CA ALA A 95 -1.96 7.64 14.06
C ALA A 95 -1.50 6.28 14.61
N GLU A 96 -2.36 5.63 15.42
CA GLU A 96 -2.15 4.29 15.96
C GLU A 96 -1.97 3.23 14.87
N ASP A 97 -2.74 3.30 13.75
CA ASP A 97 -2.61 2.35 12.64
C ASP A 97 -1.30 2.52 11.87
N VAL A 98 -0.85 3.76 11.71
CA VAL A 98 0.39 4.07 10.98
C VAL A 98 1.62 3.65 11.78
N GLU A 99 1.59 3.82 13.11
CA GLU A 99 2.69 3.47 14.01
C GLU A 99 2.62 1.99 14.45
N SER A 100 1.46 1.36 14.34
CA SER A 100 1.26 -0.04 14.70
C SER A 100 2.18 -0.95 13.92
N GLN A 101 2.82 -1.87 14.62
CA GLN A 101 3.65 -2.90 13.98
C GLN A 101 2.84 -3.84 13.05
N THR A 102 1.55 -3.95 13.25
CA THR A 102 0.63 -4.76 12.44
C THR A 102 -0.14 -3.95 11.40
N GLY A 103 0.03 -2.63 11.37
CA GLY A 103 -0.59 -1.75 10.38
C GLY A 103 -0.11 -2.06 8.95
N LEU A 104 -1.01 -1.92 7.97
CA LEU A 104 -0.75 -2.24 6.56
C LEU A 104 0.52 -1.55 6.01
N VAL A 105 0.73 -0.28 6.36
CA VAL A 105 1.90 0.51 5.92
C VAL A 105 3.19 -0.10 6.45
N MET A 106 3.25 -0.40 7.76
CA MET A 106 4.45 -0.96 8.38
C MET A 106 4.75 -2.37 7.90
N LEU A 107 3.72 -3.20 7.70
CA LEU A 107 3.88 -4.54 7.11
C LEU A 107 4.47 -4.47 5.69
N ALA A 108 4.02 -3.52 4.88
CA ALA A 108 4.54 -3.34 3.52
C ALA A 108 5.99 -2.83 3.50
N LEU A 109 6.35 -1.92 4.41
CA LEU A 109 7.72 -1.42 4.54
C LEU A 109 8.69 -2.53 4.94
N ARG A 110 8.32 -3.36 5.95
CA ARG A 110 9.11 -4.54 6.34
C ARG A 110 9.23 -5.55 5.21
N SER A 111 8.12 -5.86 4.54
CA SER A 111 8.15 -6.75 3.37
C SER A 111 9.08 -6.23 2.28
N THR A 112 9.16 -4.91 2.11
CA THR A 112 10.09 -4.26 1.17
C THR A 112 11.54 -4.44 1.61
N ASP A 113 11.84 -4.22 2.89
CA ASP A 113 13.18 -4.41 3.45
C ASP A 113 13.63 -5.88 3.37
N ASP A 114 12.73 -6.83 3.66
CA ASP A 114 12.99 -8.26 3.51
C ASP A 114 13.31 -8.62 2.05
N ARG A 115 12.57 -8.07 1.09
CA ARG A 115 12.83 -8.31 -0.34
C ARG A 115 14.22 -7.82 -0.76
N VAL A 116 14.62 -6.63 -0.30
CA VAL A 116 15.96 -6.10 -0.57
C VAL A 116 17.03 -7.01 0.01
N ARG A 117 16.87 -7.44 1.27
CA ARG A 117 17.80 -8.37 1.93
C ARG A 117 17.93 -9.71 1.18
N MET A 118 16.85 -10.17 0.57
CA MET A 118 16.82 -11.40 -0.24
C MET A 118 17.27 -11.17 -1.70
N GLY A 119 17.72 -9.98 -2.09
CA GLY A 119 18.08 -9.65 -3.48
C GLY A 119 16.91 -9.70 -4.47
N LYS A 120 15.65 -9.60 -4.00
CA LYS A 120 14.46 -9.65 -4.85
C LYS A 120 14.15 -8.27 -5.45
N PRO A 121 13.66 -8.22 -6.70
CA PRO A 121 13.33 -6.95 -7.32
C PRO A 121 12.18 -6.25 -6.60
N LEU A 122 12.26 -4.92 -6.54
CA LEU A 122 11.23 -4.06 -5.99
C LEU A 122 10.40 -3.42 -7.10
N ASN A 123 9.14 -3.17 -6.80
CA ASN A 123 8.26 -2.38 -7.65
C ASN A 123 7.77 -1.15 -6.86
N ALA A 124 8.16 0.03 -7.31
CA ALA A 124 7.74 1.30 -6.70
C ALA A 124 6.21 1.38 -6.56
N ALA A 125 5.46 0.91 -7.56
CA ALA A 125 4.00 0.96 -7.55
C ALA A 125 3.38 0.21 -6.36
N PHE A 126 4.04 -0.82 -5.83
CA PHE A 126 3.51 -1.60 -4.72
C PHE A 126 3.41 -0.76 -3.43
N LEU A 127 4.48 -0.07 -3.04
CA LEU A 127 4.47 0.78 -1.86
C LEU A 127 3.50 1.96 -2.01
N TYR A 128 3.48 2.60 -3.18
CA TYR A 128 2.51 3.68 -3.41
C TYR A 128 1.08 3.17 -3.42
N ALA A 129 0.83 1.96 -3.93
CA ALA A 129 -0.50 1.35 -3.83
C ALA A 129 -0.92 1.13 -2.35
N VAL A 130 0.02 0.75 -1.48
CA VAL A 130 -0.23 0.66 -0.04
C VAL A 130 -0.53 2.04 0.57
N PHE A 131 0.32 3.02 0.32
CA PHE A 131 0.22 4.35 0.92
C PHE A 131 -1.10 5.07 0.60
N PHE A 132 -1.61 4.89 -0.61
CA PHE A 132 -2.84 5.56 -1.05
C PHE A 132 -4.10 4.69 -0.88
N TRP A 133 -3.98 3.42 -0.49
CA TRP A 133 -5.11 2.49 -0.45
C TRP A 133 -6.27 2.97 0.44
N ARG A 134 -5.96 3.43 1.64
CA ARG A 134 -6.99 3.90 2.57
C ARG A 134 -7.73 5.12 2.02
N ALA A 135 -6.99 6.07 1.45
CA ALA A 135 -7.59 7.24 0.79
C ALA A 135 -8.52 6.85 -0.36
N VAL A 136 -8.11 5.84 -1.16
CA VAL A 136 -8.95 5.29 -2.24
C VAL A 136 -10.22 4.64 -1.68
N CYS A 137 -10.12 3.84 -0.61
CA CYS A 137 -11.27 3.20 0.01
C CYS A 137 -12.26 4.23 0.58
N ASP A 138 -11.77 5.21 1.33
CA ASP A 138 -12.60 6.25 1.95
C ASP A 138 -13.33 7.08 0.87
N GLN A 139 -12.62 7.44 -0.20
CA GLN A 139 -13.22 8.18 -1.30
C GLN A 139 -14.23 7.33 -2.10
N ALA A 140 -13.96 6.03 -2.30
CA ALA A 140 -14.87 5.10 -2.97
C ALA A 140 -16.15 4.90 -2.15
N SER A 141 -16.04 4.81 -0.81
CA SER A 141 -17.20 4.72 0.10
C SER A 141 -18.08 5.94 -0.04
N ARG A 142 -17.51 7.14 -0.03
CA ARG A 142 -18.27 8.41 -0.22
C ARG A 142 -19.04 8.41 -1.54
N PHE A 143 -18.38 8.06 -2.65
CA PHE A 143 -19.06 8.00 -3.94
C PHE A 143 -20.16 6.93 -4.01
N THR A 144 -20.02 5.84 -3.27
CA THR A 144 -21.05 4.80 -3.18
C THR A 144 -22.24 5.29 -2.33
N GLU A 145 -21.99 6.00 -1.24
CA GLU A 145 -23.02 6.64 -0.40
C GLU A 145 -23.81 7.72 -1.17
N GLU A 146 -23.15 8.41 -2.12
CA GLU A 146 -23.77 9.35 -3.05
C GLU A 146 -24.60 8.64 -4.16
N GLY A 147 -24.70 7.31 -4.15
CA GLY A 147 -25.50 6.53 -5.10
C GLY A 147 -24.72 5.95 -6.28
N GLY A 148 -23.40 6.08 -6.32
CA GLY A 148 -22.57 5.51 -7.38
C GLY A 148 -22.49 3.97 -7.32
N ALA A 149 -22.39 3.33 -8.50
CA ALA A 149 -22.14 1.90 -8.55
C ALA A 149 -20.74 1.58 -7.97
N PRO A 150 -20.57 0.49 -7.17
CA PRO A 150 -19.31 0.23 -6.45
C PRO A 150 -18.04 0.19 -7.32
N VAL A 151 -18.14 -0.29 -8.56
CA VAL A 151 -16.99 -0.35 -9.48
C VAL A 151 -16.63 1.03 -10.00
N GLU A 152 -17.63 1.81 -10.38
CA GLU A 152 -17.48 3.17 -10.86
C GLU A 152 -16.95 4.08 -9.74
N SER A 153 -17.50 3.95 -8.55
CA SER A 153 -17.04 4.66 -7.34
C SER A 153 -15.56 4.40 -7.04
N LEU A 154 -15.12 3.14 -7.16
CA LEU A 154 -13.70 2.79 -6.98
C LEU A 154 -12.83 3.44 -8.07
N HIS A 155 -13.20 3.35 -9.33
CA HIS A 155 -12.40 3.93 -10.42
C HIS A 155 -12.34 5.47 -10.34
N ARG A 156 -13.46 6.11 -9.98
CA ARG A 156 -13.52 7.55 -9.74
C ARG A 156 -12.64 7.96 -8.55
N ALA A 157 -12.68 7.20 -7.45
CA ALA A 157 -11.85 7.42 -6.27
C ALA A 157 -10.35 7.33 -6.60
N ILE A 158 -9.94 6.30 -7.35
CA ILE A 158 -8.57 6.14 -7.82
C ILE A 158 -8.12 7.39 -8.61
N SER A 159 -8.94 7.86 -9.53
CA SER A 159 -8.63 9.06 -10.33
C SER A 159 -8.44 10.29 -9.45
N VAL A 160 -9.35 10.54 -8.50
CA VAL A 160 -9.28 11.69 -7.60
C VAL A 160 -8.02 11.65 -6.72
N VAL A 161 -7.73 10.50 -6.10
CA VAL A 161 -6.57 10.33 -5.22
C VAL A 161 -5.26 10.50 -6.00
N LEU A 162 -5.14 9.89 -7.17
CA LEU A 162 -3.94 10.02 -8.00
C LEU A 162 -3.74 11.45 -8.51
N THR A 163 -4.81 12.13 -8.91
CA THR A 163 -4.73 13.54 -9.33
C THR A 163 -4.25 14.43 -8.18
N GLY A 164 -4.77 14.23 -6.97
CA GLY A 164 -4.33 14.95 -5.78
C GLY A 164 -2.85 14.72 -5.44
N ALA A 165 -2.36 13.49 -5.61
CA ALA A 165 -0.96 13.15 -5.35
C ALA A 165 0.01 13.78 -6.36
N GLN A 166 -0.41 14.01 -7.62
CA GLN A 166 0.46 14.52 -8.69
C GLN A 166 1.01 15.92 -8.41
N SER A 167 0.32 16.73 -7.63
CA SER A 167 0.80 18.08 -7.27
C SER A 167 2.05 18.05 -6.37
N ARG A 168 2.24 16.97 -5.59
CA ARG A 168 3.36 16.79 -4.65
C ARG A 168 4.40 15.81 -5.16
N LEU A 169 3.96 14.73 -5.77
CA LEU A 169 4.83 13.67 -6.28
C LEU A 169 4.43 13.39 -7.73
N THR A 170 5.26 13.78 -8.69
CA THR A 170 5.01 13.43 -10.11
C THR A 170 5.23 11.93 -10.30
N ILE A 171 4.21 11.13 -9.93
CA ILE A 171 4.26 9.67 -10.08
C ILE A 171 4.12 9.32 -11.56
N PRO A 172 5.11 8.64 -12.18
CA PRO A 172 5.06 8.33 -13.61
C PRO A 172 3.85 7.44 -13.98
N ARG A 173 3.28 7.62 -15.17
CA ARG A 173 2.13 6.84 -15.66
C ARG A 173 2.34 5.33 -15.60
N ARG A 174 3.57 4.84 -15.87
CA ARG A 174 3.91 3.42 -15.73
C ARG A 174 3.73 2.89 -14.31
N VAL A 175 3.89 3.74 -13.28
CA VAL A 175 3.72 3.39 -11.87
C VAL A 175 2.24 3.43 -11.50
N THR A 176 1.53 4.51 -11.84
CA THR A 176 0.09 4.64 -11.55
C THR A 176 -0.76 3.59 -12.24
N ALA A 177 -0.40 3.15 -13.46
CA ALA A 177 -1.08 2.04 -14.14
C ALA A 177 -0.95 0.71 -13.38
N VAL A 178 0.21 0.43 -12.79
CA VAL A 178 0.39 -0.77 -11.95
C VAL A 178 -0.38 -0.64 -10.63
N MET A 179 -0.41 0.54 -10.03
CA MET A 179 -1.22 0.80 -8.81
C MET A 179 -2.70 0.55 -9.11
N PHE A 180 -3.21 1.05 -10.24
CA PHE A 180 -4.57 0.80 -10.68
C PHE A 180 -4.87 -0.70 -10.79
N ASP A 181 -4.01 -1.47 -11.48
CA ASP A 181 -4.16 -2.91 -11.64
C ASP A 181 -4.21 -3.62 -10.26
N ILE A 182 -3.35 -3.23 -9.31
CA ILE A 182 -3.32 -3.80 -7.96
C ILE A 182 -4.64 -3.55 -7.23
N TRP A 183 -5.16 -2.33 -7.28
CA TRP A 183 -6.39 -1.93 -6.59
C TRP A 183 -7.65 -2.53 -7.22
N ASP A 184 -7.76 -2.51 -8.55
CA ASP A 184 -8.91 -3.10 -9.24
C ASP A 184 -9.02 -4.62 -8.99
N MET A 185 -7.88 -5.31 -8.91
CA MET A 185 -7.87 -6.73 -8.61
C MET A 185 -8.33 -7.05 -7.19
N GLN A 186 -8.25 -6.15 -6.21
CA GLN A 186 -8.64 -6.46 -4.83
C GLN A 186 -10.07 -6.97 -4.75
N ARG A 187 -11.01 -6.30 -5.40
CA ARG A 187 -12.42 -6.71 -5.45
C ARG A 187 -12.64 -8.08 -6.11
N HIS A 188 -11.77 -8.44 -7.07
CA HIS A 188 -11.84 -9.74 -7.74
C HIS A 188 -11.27 -10.85 -6.86
N LEU A 189 -10.18 -10.57 -6.14
CA LEU A 189 -9.59 -11.48 -5.17
C LEU A 189 -10.58 -11.78 -4.04
N GLU A 190 -11.25 -10.76 -3.49
CA GLU A 190 -12.26 -10.92 -2.44
C GLU A 190 -13.43 -11.79 -2.89
N LYS A 191 -13.97 -11.56 -4.09
CA LYS A 191 -15.17 -12.24 -4.59
C LYS A 191 -14.93 -13.66 -5.09
N ARG A 192 -13.71 -14.03 -5.42
CA ARG A 192 -13.31 -15.36 -5.94
C ARG A 192 -14.31 -15.97 -6.96
N ARG A 193 -14.74 -15.16 -7.94
CA ARG A 193 -15.70 -15.65 -8.94
C ARG A 193 -15.05 -16.71 -9.82
N LYS A 194 -15.71 -17.89 -9.95
CA LYS A 194 -15.22 -19.04 -10.70
C LYS A 194 -14.66 -18.69 -12.09
N ASN A 195 -15.41 -17.89 -12.85
CA ASN A 195 -15.03 -17.46 -14.21
C ASN A 195 -13.87 -16.46 -14.26
N MET A 196 -13.43 -15.95 -13.11
CA MET A 196 -12.34 -14.95 -13.02
C MET A 196 -11.04 -15.53 -12.48
N VAL A 197 -11.11 -16.65 -11.71
CA VAL A 197 -9.95 -17.18 -11.00
C VAL A 197 -8.80 -17.53 -11.95
N ALA A 198 -9.06 -18.30 -13.01
CA ALA A 198 -8.02 -18.68 -13.97
C ALA A 198 -7.39 -17.44 -14.63
N ARG A 199 -8.23 -16.49 -15.08
CA ARG A 199 -7.78 -15.24 -15.68
C ARG A 199 -6.93 -14.39 -14.72
N LEU A 200 -7.28 -14.38 -13.43
CA LEU A 200 -6.49 -13.64 -12.42
C LEU A 200 -5.12 -14.29 -12.22
N LEU A 201 -5.06 -15.63 -12.09
CA LEU A 201 -3.79 -16.35 -11.91
C LEU A 201 -2.81 -16.14 -13.08
N GLU A 202 -3.31 -15.95 -14.30
CA GLU A 202 -2.51 -15.71 -15.51
C GLU A 202 -2.15 -14.22 -15.69
N HIS A 203 -2.78 -13.33 -14.92
CA HIS A 203 -2.56 -11.90 -15.11
C HIS A 203 -1.16 -11.49 -14.64
N ARG A 204 -0.42 -10.75 -15.48
CA ARG A 204 0.96 -10.30 -15.22
C ARG A 204 1.16 -9.56 -13.89
N ARG A 205 0.12 -8.96 -13.33
CA ARG A 205 0.15 -8.24 -12.05
C ARG A 205 -0.45 -9.04 -10.90
N PHE A 206 -0.90 -10.27 -11.14
CA PHE A 206 -1.50 -11.11 -10.12
C PHE A 206 -0.62 -11.21 -8.86
N ARG A 207 0.68 -11.46 -9.04
CA ARG A 207 1.59 -11.58 -7.90
C ARG A 207 1.60 -10.34 -7.02
N ALA A 208 1.66 -9.13 -7.61
CA ALA A 208 1.65 -7.89 -6.84
C ALA A 208 0.30 -7.65 -6.15
N ALA A 209 -0.83 -7.91 -6.83
CA ALA A 209 -2.16 -7.78 -6.24
C ALA A 209 -2.40 -8.80 -5.13
N TYR A 210 -1.92 -10.03 -5.28
CA TYR A 210 -1.99 -11.07 -4.27
C TYR A 210 -1.11 -10.75 -3.06
N ASP A 211 0.14 -10.34 -3.24
CA ASP A 211 1.03 -9.91 -2.14
C ASP A 211 0.40 -8.74 -1.36
N PHE A 212 -0.25 -7.82 -2.06
CA PHE A 212 -1.00 -6.72 -1.43
C PHE A 212 -2.20 -7.24 -0.62
N TYR A 213 -2.96 -8.21 -1.16
CA TYR A 213 -4.06 -8.84 -0.45
C TYR A 213 -3.60 -9.57 0.82
N LEU A 214 -2.46 -10.29 0.76
CA LEU A 214 -1.84 -10.92 1.93
C LEU A 214 -1.55 -9.90 3.05
N LEU A 215 -0.99 -8.75 2.71
CA LEU A 215 -0.70 -7.70 3.70
C LEU A 215 -1.98 -7.11 4.28
N ARG A 216 -3.04 -6.94 3.48
CA ARG A 216 -4.36 -6.51 3.95
C ARG A 216 -4.97 -7.52 4.92
N ALA A 217 -4.88 -8.80 4.62
CA ALA A 217 -5.36 -9.86 5.52
C ALA A 217 -4.55 -9.86 6.83
N ALA A 218 -3.22 -9.79 6.74
CA ALA A 218 -2.35 -9.74 7.91
C ALA A 218 -2.56 -8.50 8.80
N SER A 219 -3.01 -7.38 8.20
CA SER A 219 -3.39 -6.16 8.94
C SER A 219 -4.84 -6.16 9.43
N GLY A 220 -5.60 -7.22 9.22
CA GLY A 220 -7.02 -7.30 9.59
C GLY A 220 -7.97 -6.53 8.67
N SER A 221 -7.49 -5.97 7.55
CA SER A 221 -8.31 -5.20 6.61
C SER A 221 -8.87 -6.02 5.43
N ALA A 222 -8.64 -7.35 5.42
CA ALA A 222 -9.22 -8.30 4.48
C ALA A 222 -9.37 -9.68 5.15
N ASP A 223 -10.17 -10.54 4.51
CA ASP A 223 -10.47 -11.88 5.03
C ASP A 223 -9.27 -12.83 4.88
N GLN A 224 -8.79 -13.36 6.01
CA GLN A 224 -7.68 -14.30 6.06
C GLN A 224 -8.00 -15.62 5.32
N THR A 225 -9.25 -16.10 5.40
CA THR A 225 -9.65 -17.36 4.72
C THR A 225 -9.58 -17.25 3.19
N VAL A 226 -9.84 -16.05 2.67
CA VAL A 226 -9.68 -15.74 1.25
C VAL A 226 -8.20 -15.70 0.87
N SER A 227 -7.37 -15.10 1.73
CA SER A 227 -5.92 -15.05 1.58
C SER A 227 -5.30 -16.45 1.53
N ASP A 228 -5.70 -17.31 2.46
CA ASP A 228 -5.24 -18.71 2.54
C ASP A 228 -5.65 -19.50 1.29
N TRP A 229 -6.89 -19.34 0.83
CA TRP A 229 -7.38 -19.97 -0.39
C TRP A 229 -6.54 -19.57 -1.62
N TRP A 230 -6.21 -18.28 -1.78
CA TRP A 230 -5.36 -17.82 -2.88
C TRP A 230 -3.92 -18.32 -2.74
N THR A 231 -3.45 -18.55 -1.53
CA THR A 231 -2.15 -19.16 -1.26
C THR A 231 -2.13 -20.62 -1.69
N ASP A 232 -3.16 -21.38 -1.34
CA ASP A 232 -3.23 -22.81 -1.57
C ASP A 232 -3.45 -23.16 -3.05
N ILE A 233 -4.30 -22.40 -3.76
CA ILE A 233 -4.54 -22.64 -5.18
C ILE A 233 -3.28 -22.50 -6.06
N GLN A 234 -2.29 -21.75 -5.61
CA GLN A 234 -1.00 -21.60 -6.31
C GLN A 234 -0.07 -22.80 -6.12
N LYS A 235 -0.25 -23.59 -5.05
CA LYS A 235 0.61 -24.70 -4.66
C LYS A 235 0.13 -26.05 -5.18
N VAL A 236 -1.15 -26.17 -5.49
CA VAL A 236 -1.78 -27.43 -5.87
C VAL A 236 -1.59 -27.77 -7.34
N SER A 237 -1.79 -29.05 -7.69
CA SER A 237 -1.79 -29.54 -9.07
C SER A 237 -2.89 -28.90 -9.93
N VAL A 238 -2.77 -29.00 -11.26
CA VAL A 238 -3.78 -28.44 -12.18
C VAL A 238 -5.16 -29.08 -11.94
N SER A 239 -5.22 -30.39 -11.70
CA SER A 239 -6.49 -31.09 -11.41
C SER A 239 -7.12 -30.59 -10.11
N SER A 240 -6.35 -30.48 -9.03
CA SER A 240 -6.82 -29.96 -7.75
C SER A 240 -7.25 -28.49 -7.86
N ARG A 241 -6.54 -27.69 -8.67
CA ARG A 241 -6.93 -26.30 -8.95
C ARG A 241 -8.30 -26.18 -9.60
N VAL A 242 -8.57 -27.03 -10.60
CA VAL A 242 -9.90 -27.10 -11.25
C VAL A 242 -10.98 -27.48 -10.23
N GLN A 243 -10.68 -28.44 -9.36
CA GLN A 243 -11.62 -28.82 -8.28
C GLN A 243 -11.90 -27.67 -7.35
N MET A 244 -10.86 -27.00 -6.80
CA MET A 244 -11.01 -25.82 -5.92
C MET A 244 -11.85 -24.70 -6.56
N ILE A 245 -11.69 -24.48 -7.88
CA ILE A 245 -12.48 -23.49 -8.62
C ILE A 245 -13.94 -23.94 -8.75
N ASN A 246 -14.18 -25.24 -8.96
CA ASN A 246 -15.53 -25.78 -9.07
C ASN A 246 -16.30 -25.69 -7.75
N ASP A 247 -15.62 -25.94 -6.64
CA ASP A 247 -16.20 -25.89 -5.29
C ASP A 247 -16.69 -24.48 -4.90
N LEU A 248 -16.13 -23.41 -5.49
CA LEU A 248 -16.65 -22.04 -5.32
C LEU A 248 -18.10 -21.88 -5.83
N ALA A 249 -18.54 -22.71 -6.79
CA ALA A 249 -19.90 -22.68 -7.31
C ALA A 249 -20.90 -23.46 -6.43
N GLY A 250 -20.41 -24.49 -5.70
CA GLY A 250 -21.24 -25.37 -4.86
C GLY A 250 -21.67 -24.75 -3.53
N GLY A 251 -20.94 -23.77 -3.00
CA GLY A 251 -21.19 -23.15 -1.69
C GLY A 251 -22.46 -22.30 -1.57
N ARG A 252 -23.13 -21.98 -2.68
CA ARG A 252 -24.41 -21.23 -2.67
C ARG A 252 -25.66 -22.08 -2.50
N GLY A 253 -25.56 -23.43 -2.41
CA GLY A 253 -26.68 -24.37 -2.47
C GLY A 253 -27.04 -25.11 -1.18
N SER A 254 -26.29 -25.07 -0.09
CA SER A 254 -26.56 -25.92 1.08
C SER A 254 -27.57 -25.35 2.09
N GLY A 255 -28.21 -24.21 1.80
CA GLY A 255 -29.09 -23.50 2.74
C GLY A 255 -30.61 -23.74 2.59
N ARG A 256 -31.08 -24.52 1.63
CA ARG A 256 -32.54 -24.71 1.44
C ARG A 256 -32.94 -26.11 0.91
N ARG A 257 -32.58 -27.18 1.63
CA ARG A 257 -33.30 -28.45 1.52
C ARG A 257 -34.16 -28.66 2.76
N ARG A 258 -35.15 -27.76 2.96
CA ARG A 258 -36.17 -27.91 3.99
C ARG A 258 -37.19 -28.96 3.53
N LYS A 259 -37.20 -30.11 4.22
CA LYS A 259 -38.16 -31.19 4.28
C LYS A 259 -39.56 -30.83 3.73
N ARG A 260 -39.93 -31.39 2.59
CA ARG A 260 -41.33 -31.56 2.17
C ARG A 260 -41.90 -32.72 2.97
N ARG A 261 -42.51 -32.42 4.13
CA ARG A 261 -43.25 -33.38 4.96
C ARG A 261 -44.48 -33.82 4.15
N ARG A 262 -44.52 -35.10 3.76
CA ARG A 262 -45.72 -35.77 3.28
C ARG A 262 -46.77 -35.70 4.39
N ARG A 263 -47.89 -35.04 4.14
CA ARG A 263 -49.14 -35.30 4.81
C ARG A 263 -49.84 -36.42 4.06
N SER A 264 -49.87 -37.61 4.62
CA SER A 264 -50.86 -38.66 4.26
C SER A 264 -52.16 -38.36 4.96
N VAL A 265 -53.19 -38.40 4.18
CA VAL A 265 -54.57 -38.28 4.55
C VAL A 265 -55.00 -39.61 5.19
N LYS A 266 -55.75 -39.53 6.25
CA LYS A 266 -56.92 -40.36 6.51
C LYS A 266 -58.10 -39.43 6.75
#